data_d895680d965954b732a48574bd7e6c36
#
_entry.id   d895680d965954b732a48574bd7e6c36
#
_cell.length_a   1.000
_cell.length_b   1.000
_cell.length_c   1.000
_cell.angle_alpha   90.00
_cell.angle_beta   90.00
_cell.angle_gamma   90.00
#
_symmetry.space_group_name_H-M   'P 1'
#
loop_
_entity.id
_entity.type
_entity.pdbx_description
1 polymer ?
#
loop_
_entity_poly.entity_id
_entity_poly.type
_entity_poly.pdbx_seq_one_letter_code
_entity_poly.pdbx_strand_id
1 'polypeptide(L)'
;MTVNPDPDFAPIESRIRDSVGRQGFMTHIGAELSGLSRGTCTLAVDRRPELLQQHGLFHGGVTAFLVDNATTIAAATSRGQSALTAEYKLNLLSPATGERLICRARVI
;
A
#
# COMPACT_ATOMS: atom_id res chain seq x y z
N MET A 1 10.05 4.77 -28.91
CA MET A 1 9.40 3.61 -28.26
C MET A 1 10.06 3.35 -26.92
N THR A 2 9.27 3.32 -25.88
CA THR A 2 9.77 3.00 -24.53
C THR A 2 9.89 1.49 -24.38
N VAL A 3 11.06 1.05 -23.91
CA VAL A 3 11.29 -0.36 -23.62
C VAL A 3 10.98 -0.58 -22.12
N ASN A 4 10.16 -1.57 -21.83
CA ASN A 4 9.89 -1.95 -20.44
C ASN A 4 11.17 -2.57 -19.85
N PRO A 5 11.78 -1.98 -18.80
CA PRO A 5 13.01 -2.50 -18.22
C PRO A 5 12.81 -3.82 -17.47
N ASP A 6 11.57 -4.21 -17.17
CA ASP A 6 11.26 -5.46 -16.47
C ASP A 6 10.08 -6.14 -17.15
N PRO A 7 10.34 -6.78 -18.32
CA PRO A 7 9.26 -7.39 -19.10
C PRO A 7 8.58 -8.57 -18.41
N ASP A 8 9.26 -9.20 -17.45
CA ASP A 8 8.68 -10.33 -16.71
C ASP A 8 7.72 -9.88 -15.61
N PHE A 9 7.68 -8.60 -15.33
CA PHE A 9 6.83 -8.07 -14.28
C PHE A 9 5.36 -7.93 -14.68
N ALA A 10 5.07 -7.74 -15.96
CA ALA A 10 3.71 -7.49 -16.42
C ALA A 10 2.69 -8.53 -15.94
N PRO A 11 2.96 -9.85 -16.03
CA PRO A 11 2.03 -10.85 -15.52
C PRO A 11 1.87 -10.78 -13.99
N ILE A 12 2.95 -10.50 -13.29
CA ILE A 12 2.94 -10.34 -11.82
C ILE A 12 2.11 -9.13 -11.44
N GLU A 13 2.35 -8.01 -12.11
CA GLU A 13 1.61 -6.77 -11.88
C GLU A 13 0.10 -6.98 -12.09
N SER A 14 -0.27 -7.63 -13.17
CA SER A 14 -1.68 -7.87 -13.50
C SER A 14 -2.37 -8.69 -12.41
N ARG A 15 -1.74 -9.74 -11.93
CA ARG A 15 -2.30 -10.58 -10.86
C ARG A 15 -2.44 -9.81 -9.55
N ILE A 16 -1.44 -8.99 -9.23
CA ILE A 16 -1.46 -8.21 -7.99
C ILE A 16 -2.53 -7.14 -8.05
N ARG A 17 -2.63 -6.40 -9.15
CA ARG A 17 -3.68 -5.38 -9.29
C ARG A 17 -5.07 -6.00 -9.20
N ASP A 18 -5.27 -7.16 -9.80
CA ASP A 18 -6.54 -7.88 -9.70
C ASP A 18 -6.84 -8.29 -8.26
N SER A 19 -5.85 -8.84 -7.57
CA SER A 19 -5.99 -9.27 -6.18
C SER A 19 -6.30 -8.08 -5.25
N VAL A 20 -5.55 -6.97 -5.40
CA VAL A 20 -5.76 -5.76 -4.61
C VAL A 20 -7.14 -5.17 -4.86
N GLY A 21 -7.60 -5.19 -6.13
CA GLY A 21 -8.93 -4.72 -6.48
C GLY A 21 -10.07 -5.49 -5.83
N ARG A 22 -9.79 -6.70 -5.34
CA ARG A 22 -10.77 -7.53 -4.62
C ARG A 22 -10.70 -7.36 -3.11
N GLN A 23 -9.78 -6.55 -2.59
CA GLN A 23 -9.70 -6.27 -1.16
C GLN A 23 -10.80 -5.28 -0.76
N GLY A 24 -11.84 -5.79 -0.12
CA GLY A 24 -12.97 -4.96 0.32
C GLY A 24 -12.55 -3.85 1.27
N PHE A 25 -11.55 -4.08 2.12
CA PHE A 25 -11.09 -3.07 3.06
C PHE A 25 -10.46 -1.87 2.34
N MET A 26 -9.68 -2.10 1.29
CA MET A 26 -9.12 -1.03 0.46
C MET A 26 -10.24 -0.14 -0.10
N THR A 27 -11.25 -0.77 -0.68
CA THR A 27 -12.40 -0.07 -1.23
C THR A 27 -13.16 0.70 -0.14
N HIS A 28 -13.35 0.07 1.00
CA HIS A 28 -14.11 0.67 2.12
C HIS A 28 -13.46 1.95 2.62
N ILE A 29 -12.16 1.99 2.80
CA ILE A 29 -11.46 3.19 3.26
C ILE A 29 -11.08 4.14 2.13
N GLY A 30 -11.34 3.79 0.88
CA GLY A 30 -10.99 4.60 -0.26
C GLY A 30 -9.50 4.64 -0.57
N ALA A 31 -8.76 3.62 -0.18
CA ALA A 31 -7.34 3.53 -0.49
C ALA A 31 -7.13 3.08 -1.92
N GLU A 32 -6.05 3.55 -2.54
CA GLU A 32 -5.71 3.20 -3.90
C GLU A 32 -4.27 2.73 -4.02
N LEU A 33 -4.03 1.83 -4.97
CA LEU A 33 -2.69 1.41 -5.37
C LEU A 33 -2.20 2.40 -6.41
N SER A 34 -1.37 3.36 -5.98
CA SER A 34 -0.92 4.46 -6.83
C SER A 34 0.41 4.20 -7.51
N GLY A 35 1.17 3.20 -7.08
CA GLY A 35 2.42 2.83 -7.71
C GLY A 35 2.78 1.39 -7.42
N LEU A 36 3.34 0.71 -8.43
CA LEU A 36 3.72 -0.69 -8.30
C LEU A 36 4.86 -0.99 -9.26
N SER A 37 5.92 -1.60 -8.73
CA SER A 37 7.02 -2.15 -9.51
C SER A 37 7.63 -3.29 -8.72
N ARG A 38 8.55 -4.04 -9.33
CA ARG A 38 9.17 -5.16 -8.62
C ARG A 38 9.87 -4.66 -7.36
N GLY A 39 9.44 -5.17 -6.22
CA GLY A 39 10.00 -4.82 -4.92
C GLY A 39 9.50 -3.50 -4.33
N THR A 40 8.55 -2.82 -4.97
CA THR A 40 8.00 -1.57 -4.45
C THR A 40 6.48 -1.53 -4.55
N CYS A 41 5.86 -0.79 -3.64
CA CYS A 41 4.43 -0.56 -3.67
C CYS A 41 4.12 0.79 -3.02
N THR A 42 3.27 1.57 -3.65
CA THR A 42 2.78 2.82 -3.08
C THR A 42 1.27 2.73 -2.94
N LEU A 43 0.78 2.92 -1.72
CA LEU A 43 -0.64 3.04 -1.43
C LEU A 43 -0.92 4.46 -0.96
N ALA A 44 -2.13 4.95 -1.24
CA ALA A 44 -2.53 6.28 -0.84
C ALA A 44 -4.00 6.30 -0.46
N VAL A 45 -4.35 7.20 0.44
CA VAL A 45 -5.73 7.41 0.84
C VAL A 45 -5.96 8.89 1.07
N ASP A 46 -7.09 9.41 0.55
CA ASP A 46 -7.46 10.79 0.74
C ASP A 46 -8.12 10.98 2.11
N ARG A 47 -7.92 12.17 2.66
CA ARG A 47 -8.53 12.56 3.93
C ARG A 47 -10.03 12.57 3.83
N ARG A 48 -10.70 11.95 4.80
CA ARG A 48 -12.13 12.07 5.01
C ARG A 48 -12.42 11.76 6.48
N PRO A 49 -13.53 12.30 7.03
CA PRO A 49 -13.80 12.22 8.48
C PRO A 49 -13.75 10.83 9.07
N GLU A 50 -14.17 9.81 8.31
CA GLU A 50 -14.24 8.43 8.78
C GLU A 50 -12.87 7.82 9.04
N LEU A 51 -11.80 8.44 8.53
CA LEU A 51 -10.43 7.94 8.69
C LEU A 51 -9.67 8.68 9.79
N LEU A 52 -10.31 9.63 10.46
CA LEU A 52 -9.65 10.49 11.44
C LEU A 52 -10.00 10.06 12.85
N GLN A 53 -9.07 10.30 13.76
CA GLN A 53 -9.37 10.23 15.17
C GLN A 53 -10.06 11.56 15.61
N GLN A 54 -10.49 11.63 16.85
CA GLN A 54 -11.28 12.76 17.35
C GLN A 54 -10.56 14.11 17.33
N HIS A 55 -9.25 14.13 17.15
CA HIS A 55 -8.44 15.35 17.09
C HIS A 55 -8.19 15.83 15.66
N GLY A 56 -8.81 15.21 14.67
CA GLY A 56 -8.70 15.64 13.28
C GLY A 56 -7.45 15.13 12.54
N LEU A 57 -6.72 14.20 13.15
CA LEU A 57 -5.54 13.59 12.52
C LEU A 57 -5.94 12.21 11.98
N PHE A 58 -5.22 11.73 10.96
CA PHE A 58 -5.45 10.35 10.50
C PHE A 58 -5.28 9.40 11.68
N HIS A 59 -6.23 8.48 11.82
CA HIS A 59 -6.15 7.46 12.85
C HIS A 59 -4.94 6.56 12.60
N GLY A 60 -4.21 6.22 13.67
CA GLY A 60 -3.05 5.34 13.57
C GLY A 60 -3.36 3.98 12.95
N GLY A 61 -4.60 3.52 13.05
CA GLY A 61 -5.05 2.30 12.40
C GLY A 61 -5.01 2.35 10.88
N VAL A 62 -5.24 3.54 10.29
CA VAL A 62 -5.12 3.72 8.84
C VAL A 62 -3.65 3.59 8.42
N THR A 63 -2.77 4.26 9.15
CA THR A 63 -1.32 4.15 8.90
C THR A 63 -0.84 2.72 9.02
N ALA A 64 -1.25 2.02 10.08
CA ALA A 64 -0.86 0.63 10.31
C ALA A 64 -1.35 -0.28 9.17
N PHE A 65 -2.59 -0.08 8.72
CA PHE A 65 -3.12 -0.84 7.59
C PHE A 65 -2.30 -0.60 6.33
N LEU A 66 -2.02 0.66 5.99
CA LEU A 66 -1.27 0.98 4.77
C LEU A 66 0.13 0.37 4.81
N VAL A 67 0.80 0.45 5.95
CA VAL A 67 2.15 -0.15 6.12
C VAL A 67 2.08 -1.66 5.94
N ASP A 68 1.15 -2.31 6.62
CA ASP A 68 0.98 -3.77 6.51
C ASP A 68 0.70 -4.18 5.07
N ASN A 69 -0.28 -3.57 4.44
CA ASN A 69 -0.69 -3.95 3.10
C ASN A 69 0.38 -3.62 2.05
N ALA A 70 0.99 -2.43 2.12
CA ALA A 70 2.00 -2.02 1.14
C ALA A 70 3.26 -2.88 1.22
N THR A 71 3.72 -3.23 2.41
CA THR A 71 4.91 -4.07 2.57
C THR A 71 4.64 -5.50 2.08
N THR A 72 3.46 -6.02 2.35
CA THR A 72 3.04 -7.34 1.87
C THR A 72 2.97 -7.38 0.34
N ILE A 73 2.39 -6.34 -0.27
CA ILE A 73 2.32 -6.24 -1.73
C ILE A 73 3.72 -6.12 -2.33
N ALA A 74 4.58 -5.29 -1.76
CA ALA A 74 5.96 -5.14 -2.24
C ALA A 74 6.69 -6.48 -2.20
N ALA A 75 6.54 -7.25 -1.12
CA ALA A 75 7.14 -8.58 -1.01
C ALA A 75 6.60 -9.52 -2.09
N ALA A 76 5.29 -9.50 -2.34
CA ALA A 76 4.66 -10.32 -3.36
C ALA A 76 5.19 -9.98 -4.76
N THR A 77 5.38 -8.69 -5.07
CA THR A 77 5.94 -8.28 -6.36
C THR A 77 7.36 -8.79 -6.56
N SER A 78 8.15 -8.80 -5.49
CA SER A 78 9.55 -9.22 -5.54
C SER A 78 9.67 -10.70 -5.83
N ARG A 79 8.80 -11.52 -5.25
CA ARG A 79 8.85 -12.98 -5.38
C ARG A 79 7.94 -13.55 -6.46
N GLY A 80 6.97 -12.77 -6.93
CA GLY A 80 5.94 -13.26 -7.84
C GLY A 80 4.96 -14.23 -7.20
N GLN A 81 4.91 -14.26 -5.87
CA GLN A 81 4.06 -15.16 -5.08
C GLN A 81 3.29 -14.37 -4.04
N SER A 82 2.17 -14.92 -3.60
CA SER A 82 1.41 -14.35 -2.50
C SER A 82 2.24 -14.31 -1.22
N ALA A 83 2.01 -13.29 -0.42
CA ALA A 83 2.67 -13.11 0.87
C ALA A 83 1.64 -12.81 1.95
N LEU A 84 1.93 -13.26 3.17
CA LEU A 84 1.14 -12.96 4.34
C LEU A 84 2.05 -12.36 5.40
N THR A 85 1.53 -11.37 6.12
CA THR A 85 2.28 -10.72 7.19
C THR A 85 2.44 -11.68 8.36
N ALA A 86 3.68 -11.86 8.80
CA ALA A 86 3.98 -12.59 10.04
C ALA A 86 4.27 -11.63 11.18
N GLU A 87 5.02 -10.58 10.90
CA GLU A 87 5.47 -9.64 11.91
C GLU A 87 5.92 -8.34 11.26
N TYR A 88 5.65 -7.21 11.91
CA TYR A 88 6.22 -5.95 11.50
C TYR A 88 6.43 -5.04 12.71
N LYS A 89 7.33 -4.06 12.56
CA LYS A 89 7.56 -3.03 13.56
C LYS A 89 7.17 -1.69 12.94
N LEU A 90 6.39 -0.90 13.69
CA LEU A 90 5.94 0.41 13.24
C LEU A 90 6.41 1.48 14.23
N ASN A 91 7.06 2.53 13.71
CA ASN A 91 7.45 3.68 14.50
C ASN A 91 6.67 4.90 14.02
N LEU A 92 5.83 5.45 14.88
CA LEU A 92 5.05 6.65 14.57
C LEU A 92 5.81 7.87 15.11
N LEU A 93 6.46 8.61 14.22
CA LEU A 93 7.38 9.68 14.59
C LEU A 93 6.71 11.05 14.68
N SER A 94 5.61 11.25 13.96
CA SER A 94 4.84 12.49 13.99
C SER A 94 3.40 12.23 13.58
N PRO A 95 2.46 13.11 13.93
CA PRO A 95 1.07 12.95 13.54
C PRO A 95 0.91 12.99 12.02
N ALA A 96 0.01 12.17 11.50
CA ALA A 96 -0.33 12.17 10.08
C ALA A 96 -1.37 13.25 9.81
N THR A 97 -0.94 14.32 9.18
CA THR A 97 -1.76 15.48 8.83
C THR A 97 -1.87 15.64 7.32
N GLY A 98 -2.65 16.64 6.88
CA GLY A 98 -2.78 16.93 5.45
C GLY A 98 -3.95 16.21 4.80
N GLU A 99 -4.03 16.35 3.49
CA GLU A 99 -5.19 15.90 2.72
C GLU A 99 -5.04 14.49 2.16
N ARG A 100 -3.83 13.94 2.21
CA ARG A 100 -3.55 12.64 1.62
C ARG A 100 -2.45 11.94 2.41
N LEU A 101 -2.69 10.69 2.75
CA LEU A 101 -1.70 9.83 3.41
C LEU A 101 -1.12 8.88 2.38
N ILE A 102 0.20 8.88 2.24
CA ILE A 102 0.90 8.08 1.23
C ILE A 102 1.87 7.13 1.94
N CYS A 103 1.80 5.87 1.56
CA CYS A 103 2.72 4.85 2.07
C CYS A 103 3.55 4.30 0.91
N ARG A 104 4.88 4.42 1.01
CA ARG A 104 5.81 3.88 0.03
C ARG A 104 6.59 2.75 0.66
N ALA A 105 6.43 1.55 0.11
CA ALA A 105 7.11 0.36 0.59
C ALA A 105 8.14 -0.12 -0.44
N ARG A 106 9.24 -0.65 0.05
CA ARG A 106 10.23 -1.31 -0.80
C ARG A 106 10.86 -2.47 -0.07
N VAL A 107 11.22 -3.50 -0.84
CA VAL A 107 11.98 -4.65 -0.33
C VAL A 107 13.46 -4.27 -0.30
N ILE A 108 14.12 -4.60 0.78
CA ILE A 108 15.55 -4.35 0.95
C ILE A 108 16.35 -5.66 0.89
#